data_6b19de3db05741fcbe6f160f9382e687
#
_entry.id   6b19de3db05741fcbe6f160f9382e687
#
_cell.length_a   1.000
_cell.length_b   1.000
_cell.length_c   1.000
_cell.angle_alpha   90.00
_cell.angle_beta   90.00
_cell.angle_gamma   90.00
#
_symmetry.space_group_name_H-M   'P 1'
#
loop_
_entity.id
_entity.type
_entity.pdbx_description
1 polymer ?
#
loop_
_entity_poly.entity_id
_entity_poly.type
_entity_poly.pdbx_seq_one_letter_code
_entity_poly.pdbx_strand_id
1 'polypeptide(L)'
;MRKWIPAALIIGAVIASIWMYPQLPERMPTHWSANGEVNGWSSRLWGAWLVPIVMSVVWLVMRAVPHIDPRKANYAKFSGMYEALVILVLAFMLIMHVVVLAAATGVAVRMDRVVMPFVGVFIAAIGILIPRAAPNWFVGIRTPWTLSSDLAWEQTHKLGGRLFIAFGLLMIAAGFIAPNQAIGVLVTAAIAIVAFLFLYSYRVWKTDPLKR
;
A
#
# COMPACT_ATOMS: atom_id res chain seq x y z
N MET A 1 21.41 1.80 10.07
CA MET A 1 21.60 1.53 8.62
C MET A 1 20.31 1.72 7.78
N ARG A 2 19.10 1.50 8.30
CA ARG A 2 17.85 1.60 7.52
C ARG A 2 17.40 3.03 7.16
N LYS A 3 17.90 4.06 7.86
CA LYS A 3 17.46 5.47 7.69
C LYS A 3 17.69 6.06 6.29
N TRP A 4 18.62 5.51 5.52
CA TRP A 4 18.94 5.98 4.15
C TRP A 4 18.12 5.32 3.05
N ILE A 5 17.47 4.16 3.35
CA ILE A 5 16.73 3.42 2.33
C ILE A 5 15.57 4.25 1.73
N PRO A 6 14.73 4.97 2.51
CA PRO A 6 13.69 5.81 1.94
C PRO A 6 14.22 6.86 0.97
N ALA A 7 15.30 7.56 1.36
CA ALA A 7 15.93 8.55 0.48
C ALA A 7 16.49 7.91 -0.80
N ALA A 8 17.14 6.74 -0.69
CA ALA A 8 17.66 6.02 -1.84
C ALA A 8 16.55 5.60 -2.82
N LEU A 9 15.38 5.17 -2.32
CA LEU A 9 14.22 4.83 -3.16
C LEU A 9 13.68 6.05 -3.90
N ILE A 10 13.58 7.21 -3.23
CA ILE A 10 13.15 8.46 -3.87
C ILE A 10 14.17 8.91 -4.92
N ILE A 11 15.46 8.87 -4.58
CA ILE A 11 16.55 9.20 -5.54
C ILE A 11 16.48 8.24 -6.74
N GLY A 12 16.23 6.95 -6.52
CA GLY A 12 16.02 5.99 -7.60
C GLY A 12 14.87 6.36 -8.53
N ALA A 13 13.73 6.83 -7.98
CA ALA A 13 12.61 7.30 -8.78
C ALA A 13 12.96 8.56 -9.60
N VAL A 14 13.69 9.50 -8.99
CA VAL A 14 14.19 10.72 -9.68
C VAL A 14 15.15 10.34 -10.81
N ILE A 15 16.11 9.45 -10.56
CA ILE A 15 17.06 8.97 -11.57
C ILE A 15 16.32 8.29 -12.72
N ALA A 16 15.35 7.41 -12.43
CA ALA A 16 14.54 6.77 -13.46
C ALA A 16 13.79 7.79 -14.31
N SER A 17 13.20 8.80 -13.69
CA SER A 17 12.53 9.89 -14.40
C SER A 17 13.49 10.66 -15.30
N ILE A 18 14.65 11.08 -14.79
CA ILE A 18 15.65 11.83 -15.57
C ILE A 18 16.13 11.00 -16.77
N TRP A 19 16.49 9.74 -16.53
CA TRP A 19 17.07 8.87 -17.55
C TRP A 19 16.08 8.55 -18.67
N MET A 20 14.82 8.32 -18.32
CA MET A 20 13.78 7.97 -19.29
C MET A 20 13.13 9.19 -19.95
N TYR A 21 13.23 10.39 -19.35
CA TYR A 21 12.54 11.60 -19.81
C TYR A 21 12.69 11.92 -21.31
N PRO A 22 13.90 11.81 -21.92
CA PRO A 22 14.06 12.08 -23.35
C PRO A 22 13.30 11.11 -24.27
N GLN A 23 12.98 9.91 -23.77
CA GLN A 23 12.31 8.84 -24.51
C GLN A 23 10.78 8.87 -24.32
N LEU A 24 10.29 9.66 -23.34
CA LEU A 24 8.87 9.72 -23.03
C LEU A 24 8.10 10.52 -24.08
N PRO A 25 6.89 10.07 -24.49
CA PRO A 25 6.02 10.81 -25.37
C PRO A 25 5.48 12.08 -24.69
N GLU A 26 5.02 13.05 -25.47
CA GLU A 26 4.39 14.27 -24.92
C GLU A 26 3.12 13.95 -24.12
N ARG A 27 2.38 12.91 -24.52
CA ARG A 27 1.18 12.42 -23.87
C ARG A 27 1.44 11.01 -23.37
N MET A 28 1.62 10.88 -22.05
CA MET A 28 1.94 9.64 -21.37
C MET A 28 0.68 8.89 -20.91
N PRO A 29 0.62 7.57 -21.08
CA PRO A 29 -0.39 6.74 -20.42
C PRO A 29 -0.13 6.75 -18.90
N THR A 30 -1.17 7.00 -18.11
CA THR A 30 -1.07 7.06 -16.64
C THR A 30 -2.15 6.26 -15.92
N HIS A 31 -3.17 5.81 -16.66
CA HIS A 31 -4.23 4.95 -16.12
C HIS A 31 -4.64 3.91 -17.14
N TRP A 32 -4.92 2.71 -16.65
CA TRP A 32 -5.36 1.56 -17.44
C TRP A 32 -6.66 1.01 -16.85
N SER A 33 -7.56 0.61 -17.74
CA SER A 33 -8.78 -0.11 -17.38
C SER A 33 -8.47 -1.53 -16.93
N ALA A 34 -9.50 -2.22 -16.45
CA ALA A 34 -9.40 -3.59 -15.96
C ALA A 34 -8.85 -4.60 -16.99
N ASN A 35 -9.09 -4.36 -18.28
CA ASN A 35 -8.62 -5.19 -19.38
C ASN A 35 -7.20 -4.78 -19.89
N GLY A 36 -6.53 -3.85 -19.19
CA GLY A 36 -5.18 -3.39 -19.53
C GLY A 36 -5.11 -2.34 -20.63
N GLU A 37 -6.24 -1.85 -21.14
CA GLU A 37 -6.28 -0.75 -22.11
C GLU A 37 -6.06 0.61 -21.44
N VAL A 38 -5.30 1.48 -22.10
CA VAL A 38 -5.06 2.83 -21.62
C VAL A 38 -6.32 3.66 -21.73
N ASN A 39 -6.80 4.19 -20.59
CA ASN A 39 -7.96 5.06 -20.55
C ASN A 39 -7.73 6.37 -19.77
N GLY A 40 -6.48 6.67 -19.37
CA GLY A 40 -6.09 7.93 -18.77
C GLY A 40 -4.70 8.37 -19.22
N TRP A 41 -4.54 9.67 -19.41
CA TRP A 41 -3.33 10.27 -19.96
C TRP A 41 -2.91 11.49 -19.17
N SER A 42 -1.61 11.79 -19.18
CA SER A 42 -1.02 12.98 -18.59
C SER A 42 0.02 13.58 -19.55
N SER A 43 0.45 14.82 -19.30
CA SER A 43 1.60 15.37 -20.00
C SER A 43 2.90 14.65 -19.57
N ARG A 44 3.94 14.70 -20.43
CA ARG A 44 5.28 14.16 -20.11
C ARG A 44 5.77 14.63 -18.76
N LEU A 45 5.63 15.91 -18.47
CA LEU A 45 6.10 16.51 -17.21
C LEU A 45 5.42 15.85 -16.00
N TRP A 46 4.09 15.82 -15.96
CA TRP A 46 3.36 15.24 -14.84
C TRP A 46 3.52 13.72 -14.76
N GLY A 47 3.51 13.02 -15.88
CA GLY A 47 3.72 11.57 -15.92
C GLY A 47 5.09 11.15 -15.37
N ALA A 48 6.13 11.95 -15.64
CA ALA A 48 7.48 11.67 -15.15
C ALA A 48 7.70 12.09 -13.68
N TRP A 49 7.11 13.18 -13.21
CA TRP A 49 7.52 13.78 -11.93
C TRP A 49 6.52 13.64 -10.80
N LEU A 50 5.25 13.35 -11.08
CA LEU A 50 4.22 13.25 -10.04
C LEU A 50 4.58 12.20 -8.98
N VAL A 51 5.01 11.00 -9.40
CA VAL A 51 5.31 9.91 -8.45
C VAL A 51 6.51 10.23 -7.56
N PRO A 52 7.68 10.68 -8.05
CA PRO A 52 8.79 11.14 -7.20
C PRO A 52 8.40 12.24 -6.20
N ILE A 53 7.56 13.19 -6.62
CA ILE A 53 7.04 14.25 -5.74
C ILE A 53 6.15 13.64 -4.65
N VAL A 54 5.19 12.79 -5.02
CA VAL A 54 4.29 12.14 -4.06
C VAL A 54 5.07 11.23 -3.10
N MET A 55 6.08 10.48 -3.57
CA MET A 55 6.97 9.69 -2.71
C MET A 55 7.65 10.56 -1.66
N SER A 56 8.14 11.74 -2.05
CA SER A 56 8.78 12.69 -1.14
C SER A 56 7.79 13.19 -0.08
N VAL A 57 6.58 13.56 -0.49
CA VAL A 57 5.52 14.01 0.43
C VAL A 57 5.11 12.88 1.37
N VAL A 58 4.88 11.67 0.86
CA VAL A 58 4.54 10.49 1.68
C VAL A 58 5.63 10.22 2.72
N TRP A 59 6.90 10.26 2.32
CA TRP A 59 8.02 10.07 3.26
C TRP A 59 8.04 11.13 4.35
N LEU A 60 7.87 12.41 4.00
CA LEU A 60 7.83 13.51 4.97
C LEU A 60 6.66 13.36 5.94
N VAL A 61 5.47 13.04 5.43
CA VAL A 61 4.29 12.78 6.27
C VAL A 61 4.55 11.60 7.20
N MET A 62 5.04 10.48 6.68
CA MET A 62 5.34 9.32 7.54
C MET A 62 6.45 9.60 8.56
N ARG A 63 7.39 10.50 8.28
CA ARG A 63 8.34 10.97 9.31
C ARG A 63 7.70 11.81 10.39
N ALA A 64 6.71 12.63 10.04
CA ALA A 64 6.01 13.50 10.99
C ALA A 64 5.03 12.74 11.90
N VAL A 65 4.38 11.69 11.37
CA VAL A 65 3.35 10.91 12.07
C VAL A 65 3.74 10.48 13.49
N PRO A 66 4.93 9.89 13.77
CA PRO A 66 5.29 9.49 15.13
C PRO A 66 5.45 10.67 16.11
N HIS A 67 5.55 11.89 15.62
CA HIS A 67 5.69 13.08 16.46
C HIS A 67 4.33 13.73 16.80
N ILE A 68 3.37 13.62 15.88
CA ILE A 68 2.04 14.24 16.01
C ILE A 68 0.97 13.30 16.58
N ASP A 69 1.25 11.98 16.63
CA ASP A 69 0.31 11.00 17.17
C ASP A 69 0.09 11.23 18.68
N PRO A 70 -1.17 11.33 19.16
CA PRO A 70 -1.47 11.34 20.59
C PRO A 70 -0.87 10.16 21.36
N ARG A 71 -0.69 9.00 20.70
CA ARG A 71 -0.07 7.79 21.26
C ARG A 71 1.40 7.61 20.82
N LYS A 72 2.13 8.72 20.62
CA LYS A 72 3.53 8.74 20.14
C LYS A 72 4.47 7.81 20.90
N ALA A 73 4.28 7.65 22.21
CA ALA A 73 5.08 6.75 23.02
C ALA A 73 5.04 5.28 22.56
N ASN A 74 3.95 4.85 21.90
CA ASN A 74 3.81 3.49 21.43
C ASN A 74 4.70 3.19 20.22
N TYR A 75 5.14 4.21 19.43
CA TYR A 75 6.00 3.98 18.26
C TYR A 75 7.33 3.31 18.60
N ALA A 76 7.85 3.50 19.81
CA ALA A 76 9.03 2.80 20.29
C ALA A 76 8.84 1.27 20.31
N LYS A 77 7.60 0.79 20.56
CA LYS A 77 7.27 -0.65 20.65
C LYS A 77 7.24 -1.35 19.27
N PHE A 78 7.03 -0.60 18.19
CA PHE A 78 6.91 -1.14 16.83
C PHE A 78 7.72 -0.37 15.78
N SER A 79 8.77 0.34 16.20
CA SER A 79 9.59 1.17 15.31
C SER A 79 10.14 0.43 14.10
N GLY A 80 10.61 -0.81 14.27
CA GLY A 80 11.12 -1.64 13.17
C GLY A 80 10.04 -2.02 12.16
N MET A 81 8.80 -2.28 12.63
CA MET A 81 7.65 -2.50 11.74
C MET A 81 7.28 -1.22 10.99
N TYR A 82 7.26 -0.09 11.69
CA TYR A 82 6.95 1.19 11.08
C TYR A 82 7.95 1.57 9.98
N GLU A 83 9.26 1.41 10.24
CA GLU A 83 10.30 1.59 9.22
C GLU A 83 10.11 0.65 8.02
N ALA A 84 9.80 -0.63 8.27
CA ALA A 84 9.53 -1.59 7.22
C ALA A 84 8.32 -1.19 6.38
N LEU A 85 7.26 -0.66 7.00
CA LEU A 85 6.07 -0.15 6.30
C LEU A 85 6.43 1.04 5.41
N VAL A 86 7.21 2.01 5.90
CA VAL A 86 7.67 3.16 5.10
C VAL A 86 8.44 2.67 3.87
N ILE A 87 9.39 1.75 4.07
CA ILE A 87 10.20 1.19 2.97
C ILE A 87 9.29 0.44 1.98
N LEU A 88 8.36 -0.37 2.46
CA LEU A 88 7.43 -1.12 1.63
C LEU A 88 6.59 -0.21 0.73
N VAL A 89 6.03 0.87 1.29
CA VAL A 89 5.22 1.84 0.54
C VAL A 89 6.07 2.51 -0.54
N LEU A 90 7.25 3.02 -0.19
CA LEU A 90 8.11 3.71 -1.15
C LEU A 90 8.68 2.76 -2.22
N ALA A 91 9.02 1.53 -1.86
CA ALA A 91 9.47 0.52 -2.81
C ALA A 91 8.36 0.15 -3.80
N PHE A 92 7.13 -0.05 -3.31
CA PHE A 92 5.97 -0.29 -4.17
C PHE A 92 5.75 0.88 -5.15
N MET A 93 5.80 2.13 -4.66
CA MET A 93 5.65 3.31 -5.51
C MET A 93 6.76 3.41 -6.56
N LEU A 94 8.02 3.14 -6.20
CA LEU A 94 9.15 3.13 -7.13
C LEU A 94 8.96 2.07 -8.22
N ILE A 95 8.60 0.84 -7.85
CA ILE A 95 8.38 -0.25 -8.81
C ILE A 95 7.27 0.14 -9.79
N MET A 96 6.13 0.60 -9.29
CA MET A 96 5.02 1.02 -10.14
C MET A 96 5.39 2.20 -11.04
N HIS A 97 6.18 3.16 -10.53
CA HIS A 97 6.69 4.28 -11.33
C HIS A 97 7.55 3.80 -12.51
N VAL A 98 8.50 2.92 -12.26
CA VAL A 98 9.36 2.35 -13.32
C VAL A 98 8.53 1.57 -14.34
N VAL A 99 7.54 0.80 -13.91
CA VAL A 99 6.62 0.06 -14.80
C VAL A 99 5.84 1.02 -15.71
N VAL A 100 5.32 2.13 -15.16
CA VAL A 100 4.60 3.14 -15.93
C VAL A 100 5.52 3.85 -16.93
N LEU A 101 6.73 4.24 -16.52
CA LEU A 101 7.71 4.84 -17.41
C LEU A 101 8.09 3.88 -18.55
N ALA A 102 8.34 2.60 -18.25
CA ALA A 102 8.66 1.60 -19.25
C ALA A 102 7.51 1.40 -20.25
N ALA A 103 6.27 1.33 -19.78
CA ALA A 103 5.12 1.24 -20.65
C ALA A 103 4.96 2.47 -21.56
N ALA A 104 5.29 3.65 -21.05
CA ALA A 104 5.23 4.90 -21.80
C ALA A 104 6.29 5.00 -22.91
N THR A 105 7.44 4.33 -22.78
CA THR A 105 8.48 4.25 -23.83
C THR A 105 8.21 3.19 -24.89
N GLY A 106 7.06 2.53 -24.85
CA GLY A 106 6.67 1.52 -25.84
C GLY A 106 7.05 0.09 -25.49
N VAL A 107 7.59 -0.14 -24.28
CA VAL A 107 7.77 -1.52 -23.79
C VAL A 107 6.40 -2.18 -23.64
N ALA A 108 6.23 -3.36 -24.23
CA ALA A 108 4.97 -4.11 -24.19
C ALA A 108 4.71 -4.66 -22.77
N VAL A 109 4.13 -3.84 -21.89
CA VAL A 109 3.77 -4.24 -20.53
C VAL A 109 2.28 -4.61 -20.47
N ARG A 110 2.00 -5.85 -20.09
CA ARG A 110 0.65 -6.32 -19.81
C ARG A 110 0.23 -5.84 -18.41
N MET A 111 -0.32 -4.61 -18.33
CA MET A 111 -0.69 -3.96 -17.06
C MET A 111 -1.71 -4.79 -16.26
N ASP A 112 -2.64 -5.45 -16.94
CA ASP A 112 -3.61 -6.39 -16.34
C ASP A 112 -2.92 -7.55 -15.60
N ARG A 113 -1.77 -8.02 -16.10
CA ARG A 113 -0.99 -9.12 -15.50
C ARG A 113 0.13 -8.68 -14.56
N VAL A 114 0.51 -7.42 -14.59
CA VAL A 114 1.59 -6.88 -13.75
C VAL A 114 1.04 -6.24 -12.49
N VAL A 115 0.07 -5.35 -12.61
CA VAL A 115 -0.41 -4.54 -11.47
C VAL A 115 -1.04 -5.41 -10.38
N MET A 116 -1.90 -6.36 -10.76
CA MET A 116 -2.63 -7.17 -9.78
C MET A 116 -1.71 -8.03 -8.89
N PRO A 117 -0.72 -8.79 -9.42
CA PRO A 117 0.23 -9.51 -8.58
C PRO A 117 1.08 -8.58 -7.69
N PHE A 118 1.53 -7.43 -8.21
CA PHE A 118 2.30 -6.49 -7.40
C PHE A 118 1.50 -5.90 -6.24
N VAL A 119 0.24 -5.52 -6.47
CA VAL A 119 -0.68 -5.11 -5.40
C VAL A 119 -0.93 -6.26 -4.44
N GLY A 120 -1.06 -7.49 -4.92
CA GLY A 120 -1.21 -8.68 -4.09
C GLY A 120 -0.01 -8.89 -3.16
N VAL A 121 1.22 -8.78 -3.67
CA VAL A 121 2.45 -8.83 -2.87
C VAL A 121 2.47 -7.72 -1.82
N PHE A 122 2.11 -6.50 -2.21
CA PHE A 122 2.04 -5.35 -1.31
C PHE A 122 1.04 -5.56 -0.16
N ILE A 123 -0.17 -6.04 -0.46
CA ILE A 123 -1.20 -6.33 0.56
C ILE A 123 -0.78 -7.48 1.47
N ALA A 124 -0.19 -8.55 0.92
CA ALA A 124 0.34 -9.66 1.71
C ALA A 124 1.45 -9.20 2.66
N ALA A 125 2.35 -8.33 2.19
CA ALA A 125 3.41 -7.75 3.02
C ALA A 125 2.84 -6.86 4.14
N ILE A 126 1.80 -6.05 3.87
CA ILE A 126 1.06 -5.33 4.91
C ILE A 126 0.47 -6.32 5.91
N GLY A 127 -0.11 -7.43 5.45
CA GLY A 127 -0.67 -8.48 6.29
C GLY A 127 0.36 -9.10 7.26
N ILE A 128 1.62 -9.22 6.84
CA ILE A 128 2.73 -9.68 7.69
C ILE A 128 3.12 -8.63 8.74
N LEU A 129 3.06 -7.35 8.37
CA LEU A 129 3.51 -6.24 9.21
C LEU A 129 2.46 -5.84 10.26
N ILE A 130 1.20 -5.74 9.85
CA ILE A 130 0.14 -5.06 10.62
C ILE A 130 -0.13 -5.66 12.01
N PRO A 131 0.01 -6.99 12.25
CA PRO A 131 -0.15 -7.57 13.59
C PRO A 131 0.88 -7.09 14.62
N ARG A 132 1.98 -6.47 14.16
CA ARG A 132 3.05 -5.95 15.01
C ARG A 132 2.84 -4.50 15.42
N ALA A 133 1.81 -3.83 14.89
CA ALA A 133 1.50 -2.45 15.23
C ALA A 133 0.94 -2.36 16.67
N ALA A 134 1.56 -1.55 17.51
CA ALA A 134 0.95 -1.16 18.78
C ALA A 134 -0.16 -0.11 18.55
N PRO A 135 -1.13 0.03 19.48
CA PRO A 135 -2.22 0.98 19.34
C PRO A 135 -1.75 2.41 19.06
N ASN A 136 -2.22 2.99 17.96
CA ASN A 136 -1.88 4.32 17.47
C ASN A 136 -3.02 4.88 16.60
N TRP A 137 -2.94 6.17 16.21
CA TRP A 137 -4.01 6.84 15.48
C TRP A 137 -3.84 6.84 13.96
N PHE A 138 -2.68 6.45 13.42
CA PHE A 138 -2.38 6.61 12.00
C PHE A 138 -2.22 5.30 11.22
N VAL A 139 -1.66 4.25 11.83
CA VAL A 139 -1.32 3.01 11.14
C VAL A 139 -2.07 1.82 11.74
N GLY A 140 -2.84 1.12 10.91
CA GLY A 140 -3.56 -0.09 11.34
C GLY A 140 -5.03 -0.11 10.92
N ILE A 141 -5.74 -1.12 11.40
CA ILE A 141 -7.20 -1.29 11.26
C ILE A 141 -7.86 -0.47 12.36
N ARG A 142 -8.26 0.76 12.00
CA ARG A 142 -8.79 1.74 12.94
C ARG A 142 -10.30 1.80 12.86
N THR A 143 -10.94 1.25 13.85
CA THR A 143 -12.38 1.40 14.13
C THR A 143 -12.53 2.10 15.47
N PRO A 144 -13.70 2.65 15.82
CA PRO A 144 -13.93 3.20 17.16
C PRO A 144 -13.55 2.20 18.26
N TRP A 145 -13.76 0.93 18.02
CA TRP A 145 -13.53 -0.14 18.96
C TRP A 145 -12.05 -0.52 19.12
N THR A 146 -11.29 -0.58 18.02
CA THR A 146 -9.84 -0.83 18.11
C THR A 146 -9.10 0.36 18.73
N LEU A 147 -9.61 1.58 18.59
CA LEU A 147 -9.01 2.75 19.21
C LEU A 147 -9.33 2.87 20.71
N SER A 148 -10.40 2.22 21.19
CA SER A 148 -10.85 2.28 22.57
C SER A 148 -10.60 1.00 23.38
N SER A 149 -9.98 -0.05 22.78
CA SER A 149 -9.66 -1.31 23.43
C SER A 149 -8.39 -1.91 22.86
N ASP A 150 -7.40 -2.14 23.73
CA ASP A 150 -6.14 -2.77 23.33
C ASP A 150 -6.35 -4.23 22.93
N LEU A 151 -7.32 -4.94 23.56
CA LEU A 151 -7.72 -6.29 23.18
C LEU A 151 -8.34 -6.33 21.77
N ALA A 152 -9.26 -5.40 21.47
CA ALA A 152 -9.85 -5.29 20.15
C ALA A 152 -8.80 -4.93 19.09
N TRP A 153 -7.85 -4.07 19.43
CA TRP A 153 -6.71 -3.75 18.57
C TRP A 153 -5.92 -5.02 18.23
N GLU A 154 -5.42 -5.72 19.24
CA GLU A 154 -4.54 -6.87 19.06
C GLU A 154 -5.23 -7.98 18.24
N GLN A 155 -6.44 -8.39 18.64
CA GLN A 155 -7.16 -9.47 17.98
C GLN A 155 -7.56 -9.12 16.53
N THR A 156 -8.01 -7.88 16.30
CA THR A 156 -8.40 -7.42 14.96
C THR A 156 -7.19 -7.36 14.04
N HIS A 157 -6.03 -6.90 14.51
CA HIS A 157 -4.82 -6.85 13.71
C HIS A 157 -4.25 -8.24 13.42
N LYS A 158 -4.30 -9.18 14.36
CA LYS A 158 -3.91 -10.58 14.14
C LYS A 158 -4.77 -11.25 13.07
N LEU A 159 -6.08 -11.10 13.17
CA LEU A 159 -7.01 -11.65 12.18
C LEU A 159 -6.89 -10.96 10.83
N GLY A 160 -6.87 -9.62 10.84
CA GLY A 160 -6.72 -8.80 9.64
C GLY A 160 -5.43 -9.10 8.89
N GLY A 161 -4.32 -9.31 9.61
CA GLY A 161 -3.06 -9.72 8.99
C GLY A 161 -3.17 -11.02 8.21
N ARG A 162 -3.83 -12.05 8.78
CA ARG A 162 -4.07 -13.33 8.09
C ARG A 162 -4.96 -13.16 6.85
N LEU A 163 -6.01 -12.37 6.97
CA LEU A 163 -6.92 -12.09 5.85
C LEU A 163 -6.22 -11.31 4.73
N PHE A 164 -5.37 -10.33 5.07
CA PHE A 164 -4.60 -9.59 4.07
C PHE A 164 -3.56 -10.46 3.35
N ILE A 165 -2.92 -11.39 4.07
CA ILE A 165 -2.03 -12.37 3.43
C ILE A 165 -2.82 -13.26 2.46
N ALA A 166 -3.93 -13.86 2.91
CA ALA A 166 -4.75 -14.72 2.06
C ALA A 166 -5.30 -13.97 0.84
N PHE A 167 -5.77 -12.74 1.04
CA PHE A 167 -6.28 -11.88 -0.02
C PHE A 167 -5.17 -11.49 -1.02
N GLY A 168 -3.99 -11.12 -0.54
CA GLY A 168 -2.84 -10.81 -1.40
C GLY A 168 -2.40 -12.01 -2.24
N LEU A 169 -2.35 -13.21 -1.66
CA LEU A 169 -2.07 -14.44 -2.40
C LEU A 169 -3.15 -14.75 -3.45
N LEU A 170 -4.42 -14.53 -3.11
CA LEU A 170 -5.52 -14.64 -4.07
C LEU A 170 -5.35 -13.67 -5.24
N MET A 171 -4.98 -12.40 -4.97
CA MET A 171 -4.72 -11.41 -6.02
C MET A 171 -3.56 -11.82 -6.93
N ILE A 172 -2.47 -12.37 -6.35
CA ILE A 172 -1.32 -12.86 -7.13
C ILE A 172 -1.80 -13.98 -8.08
N ALA A 173 -2.49 -14.99 -7.56
CA ALA A 173 -3.00 -16.10 -8.35
C ALA A 173 -3.97 -15.62 -9.45
N ALA A 174 -4.90 -14.75 -9.10
CA ALA A 174 -5.90 -14.21 -10.03
C ALA A 174 -5.25 -13.40 -11.18
N GLY A 175 -4.19 -12.63 -10.88
CA GLY A 175 -3.47 -11.86 -11.89
C GLY A 175 -2.79 -12.72 -12.95
N PHE A 176 -2.40 -13.96 -12.61
CA PHE A 176 -1.82 -14.89 -13.56
C PHE A 176 -2.88 -15.72 -14.31
N ILE A 177 -3.97 -16.09 -13.64
CA ILE A 177 -4.96 -17.04 -14.20
C ILE A 177 -6.03 -16.31 -15.01
N ALA A 178 -6.68 -15.30 -14.44
CA ALA A 178 -7.86 -14.68 -15.01
C ALA A 178 -8.00 -13.19 -14.57
N PRO A 179 -7.05 -12.30 -14.94
CA PRO A 179 -7.00 -10.95 -14.39
C PRO A 179 -8.31 -10.16 -14.61
N ASN A 180 -8.93 -10.25 -15.76
CA ASN A 180 -10.12 -9.46 -16.09
C ASN A 180 -11.39 -9.95 -15.38
N GLN A 181 -11.55 -11.26 -15.25
CA GLN A 181 -12.72 -11.86 -14.60
C GLN A 181 -12.64 -11.75 -13.07
N ALA A 182 -11.44 -11.69 -12.51
CA ALA A 182 -11.23 -11.67 -11.07
C ALA A 182 -11.57 -10.35 -10.40
N ILE A 183 -11.56 -9.21 -11.10
CA ILE A 183 -11.67 -7.88 -10.50
C ILE A 183 -12.95 -7.73 -9.68
N GLY A 184 -14.11 -8.10 -10.23
CA GLY A 184 -15.37 -8.01 -9.49
C GLY A 184 -15.38 -8.87 -8.22
N VAL A 185 -14.83 -10.09 -8.31
CA VAL A 185 -14.70 -11.00 -7.16
C VAL A 185 -13.75 -10.41 -6.11
N LEU A 186 -12.62 -9.89 -6.53
CA LEU A 186 -11.63 -9.28 -5.62
C LEU A 186 -12.16 -8.03 -4.93
N VAL A 187 -12.86 -7.16 -5.65
CA VAL A 187 -13.50 -5.98 -5.06
C VAL A 187 -14.54 -6.39 -4.02
N THR A 188 -15.39 -7.37 -4.35
CA THR A 188 -16.38 -7.89 -3.40
C THR A 188 -15.73 -8.51 -2.17
N ALA A 189 -14.66 -9.30 -2.37
CA ALA A 189 -13.90 -9.90 -1.26
C ALA A 189 -13.23 -8.84 -0.38
N ALA A 190 -12.67 -7.76 -0.97
CA ALA A 190 -12.08 -6.66 -0.21
C ALA A 190 -13.13 -5.97 0.67
N ILE A 191 -14.31 -5.65 0.10
CA ILE A 191 -15.43 -5.05 0.85
C ILE A 191 -15.88 -5.98 1.98
N ALA A 192 -16.03 -7.28 1.69
CA ALA A 192 -16.42 -8.28 2.69
C ALA A 192 -15.40 -8.39 3.84
N ILE A 193 -14.10 -8.37 3.54
CA ILE A 193 -13.03 -8.36 4.54
C ILE A 193 -13.11 -7.12 5.44
N VAL A 194 -13.29 -5.95 4.85
CA VAL A 194 -13.41 -4.68 5.59
C VAL A 194 -14.64 -4.71 6.51
N ALA A 195 -15.81 -5.08 5.98
CA ALA A 195 -17.06 -5.19 6.75
C ALA A 195 -16.93 -6.24 7.88
N PHE A 196 -16.34 -7.38 7.58
CA PHE A 196 -16.11 -8.44 8.57
C PHE A 196 -15.18 -7.97 9.69
N LEU A 197 -14.05 -7.32 9.38
CA LEU A 197 -13.12 -6.82 10.39
C LEU A 197 -13.73 -5.70 11.24
N PHE A 198 -14.57 -4.85 10.63
CA PHE A 198 -15.32 -3.83 11.34
C PHE A 198 -16.26 -4.46 12.38
N LEU A 199 -17.09 -5.44 11.98
CA LEU A 199 -18.00 -6.17 12.89
C LEU A 199 -17.24 -7.00 13.92
N TYR A 200 -16.15 -7.64 13.53
CA TYR A 200 -15.30 -8.42 14.43
C TYR A 200 -14.70 -7.54 15.52
N SER A 201 -14.17 -6.36 15.16
CA SER A 201 -13.61 -5.42 16.14
C SER A 201 -14.64 -4.98 17.18
N TYR A 202 -15.91 -4.78 16.78
CA TYR A 202 -17.01 -4.49 17.69
C TYR A 202 -17.28 -5.65 18.66
N ARG A 203 -17.34 -6.89 18.14
CA ARG A 203 -17.58 -8.08 18.96
C ARG A 203 -16.49 -8.24 20.02
N VAL A 204 -15.23 -8.12 19.64
CA VAL A 204 -14.11 -8.23 20.59
C VAL A 204 -14.16 -7.10 21.63
N TRP A 205 -14.39 -5.87 21.20
CA TRP A 205 -14.55 -4.74 22.11
C TRP A 205 -15.65 -4.98 23.15
N LYS A 206 -16.78 -5.54 22.73
CA LYS A 206 -17.91 -5.83 23.65
C LYS A 206 -17.52 -6.77 24.78
N THR A 207 -16.59 -7.70 24.55
CA THR A 207 -16.10 -8.67 25.56
C THR A 207 -14.93 -8.15 26.40
N ASP A 208 -14.33 -7.01 26.04
CA ASP A 208 -13.20 -6.45 26.78
C ASP A 208 -13.68 -5.80 28.09
N PRO A 209 -13.24 -6.29 29.28
CA PRO A 209 -13.57 -5.66 30.54
C PRO A 209 -12.84 -4.33 30.78
N LEU A 210 -11.74 -4.06 30.04
CA LEU A 210 -10.89 -2.89 30.18
C LEU A 210 -11.12 -1.83 29.10
N LYS A 211 -12.20 -1.96 28.29
CA LYS A 211 -12.54 -0.98 27.25
C LYS A 211 -12.76 0.41 27.83
N ARG A 212 -12.35 1.41 27.05
CA ARG A 212 -12.46 2.83 27.42
C ARG A 212 -13.56 3.51 26.63
#